data_2ab5185dec68c74b4dea8ce7fa64a58f
#
_entry.id   2ab5185dec68c74b4dea8ce7fa64a58f
#
_cell.length_a   1.000
_cell.length_b   1.000
_cell.length_c   1.000
_cell.angle_alpha   90.00
_cell.angle_beta   90.00
_cell.angle_gamma   90.00
#
_symmetry.space_group_name_H-M   'P 1'
#
loop_
_entity.id
_entity.type
_entity.pdbx_description
1 polymer ?
#
loop_
_entity_poly.entity_id
_entity_poly.type
_entity_poly.pdbx_seq_one_letter_code
_entity_poly.pdbx_strand_id
1 'polypeptide(L)'
;EEFERAAGLCLTAIRLDGSDEEAYRRYVSICEQYKAYGAINDLMQQCSDMRIRSQYLDYMANPPEFDVPEGTYYEVQNVKLIANSAGTIYYTTDGTAPDENSAVYTAPIPLESGEYKIQALFVNQYGIASSPSSASYYIDIQKPQAPAVQPLSGTYDRPALVSVEVPEDVRSIIRQTGRSRGSRRPCMRSRSGCPWAIQASAL
;
A
#
# COMPACT_ATOMS: atom_id res chain seq x y z
N GLU A 1 -13.60 -9.33 -42.45
CA GLU A 1 -12.94 -8.95 -43.73
C GLU A 1 -12.86 -7.43 -43.90
N GLU A 2 -13.98 -6.63 -43.76
CA GLU A 2 -13.93 -5.16 -43.93
C GLU A 2 -13.06 -4.50 -42.86
N PHE A 3 -13.22 -4.90 -41.58
CA PHE A 3 -12.39 -4.44 -40.49
C PHE A 3 -10.90 -4.70 -40.75
N GLU A 4 -10.55 -5.94 -41.07
CA GLU A 4 -9.16 -6.34 -41.31
C GLU A 4 -8.51 -5.57 -42.45
N ARG A 5 -9.26 -5.31 -43.53
CA ARG A 5 -8.77 -4.53 -44.68
C ARG A 5 -8.54 -3.06 -44.31
N ALA A 6 -9.50 -2.42 -43.64
CA ALA A 6 -9.41 -1.02 -43.25
C ALA A 6 -8.30 -0.81 -42.20
N ALA A 7 -8.28 -1.65 -41.16
CA ALA A 7 -7.27 -1.62 -40.09
C ALA A 7 -5.86 -1.92 -40.67
N GLY A 8 -5.75 -2.90 -41.58
CA GLY A 8 -4.49 -3.27 -42.23
C GLY A 8 -3.85 -2.14 -43.03
N LEU A 9 -4.65 -1.30 -43.72
CA LEU A 9 -4.15 -0.13 -44.42
C LEU A 9 -3.55 0.90 -43.46
N CYS A 10 -4.24 1.19 -42.33
CA CYS A 10 -3.73 2.09 -41.30
C CYS A 10 -2.45 1.55 -40.66
N LEU A 11 -2.41 0.25 -40.33
CA LEU A 11 -1.20 -0.37 -39.78
C LEU A 11 0.00 -0.32 -40.75
N THR A 12 -0.28 -0.41 -42.05
CA THR A 12 0.78 -0.27 -43.09
C THR A 12 1.32 1.17 -43.11
N ALA A 13 0.45 2.18 -43.03
CA ALA A 13 0.86 3.58 -42.92
C ALA A 13 1.70 3.84 -41.66
N ILE A 14 1.24 3.35 -40.49
CA ILE A 14 1.96 3.46 -39.21
C ILE A 14 3.34 2.78 -39.26
N ARG A 15 3.48 1.64 -39.96
CA ARG A 15 4.77 0.98 -40.12
C ARG A 15 5.74 1.76 -41.01
N LEU A 16 5.23 2.51 -41.98
CA LEU A 16 6.04 3.36 -42.86
C LEU A 16 6.45 4.65 -42.14
N ASP A 17 5.56 5.24 -41.39
CA ASP A 17 5.80 6.42 -40.56
C ASP A 17 5.15 6.24 -39.18
N GLY A 18 5.96 5.87 -38.21
CA GLY A 18 5.54 5.66 -36.83
C GLY A 18 5.10 6.94 -36.08
N SER A 19 5.23 8.11 -36.72
CA SER A 19 4.80 9.41 -36.19
C SER A 19 3.53 9.98 -36.88
N ASP A 20 2.93 9.24 -37.79
CA ASP A 20 1.69 9.64 -38.51
C ASP A 20 0.46 9.57 -37.59
N GLU A 21 0.19 10.67 -36.87
CA GLU A 21 -0.96 10.80 -35.97
C GLU A 21 -2.30 10.53 -36.66
N GLU A 22 -2.42 10.86 -37.95
CA GLU A 22 -3.68 10.65 -38.69
C GLU A 22 -3.93 9.16 -38.94
N ALA A 23 -2.89 8.39 -39.23
CA ALA A 23 -2.98 6.94 -39.39
C ALA A 23 -3.41 6.27 -38.07
N TYR A 24 -2.86 6.71 -36.94
CA TYR A 24 -3.28 6.22 -35.61
C TYR A 24 -4.73 6.59 -35.31
N ARG A 25 -5.14 7.83 -35.55
CA ARG A 25 -6.53 8.28 -35.34
C ARG A 25 -7.53 7.46 -36.14
N ARG A 26 -7.24 7.22 -37.42
CA ARG A 26 -8.08 6.40 -38.29
C ARG A 26 -8.16 4.96 -37.81
N TYR A 27 -7.03 4.38 -37.44
CA TYR A 27 -6.99 3.03 -36.87
C TYR A 27 -7.87 2.91 -35.62
N VAL A 28 -7.71 3.84 -34.66
CA VAL A 28 -8.52 3.86 -33.43
C VAL A 28 -10.01 4.01 -33.74
N SER A 29 -10.40 4.93 -34.65
CA SER A 29 -11.80 5.11 -35.04
C SER A 29 -12.41 3.84 -35.64
N ILE A 30 -11.64 3.11 -36.47
CA ILE A 30 -12.07 1.81 -37.01
C ILE A 30 -12.24 0.80 -35.87
N CYS A 31 -11.28 0.70 -34.98
CA CYS A 31 -11.36 -0.23 -33.83
C CYS A 31 -12.53 0.07 -32.90
N GLU A 32 -12.85 1.35 -32.65
CA GLU A 32 -14.02 1.77 -31.87
C GLU A 32 -15.34 1.31 -32.52
N GLN A 33 -15.46 1.52 -33.83
CA GLN A 33 -16.64 1.12 -34.59
C GLN A 33 -16.93 -0.39 -34.45
N TYR A 34 -15.88 -1.19 -34.41
CA TYR A 34 -15.97 -2.66 -34.29
C TYR A 34 -15.78 -3.18 -32.86
N LYS A 35 -15.65 -2.28 -31.86
CA LYS A 35 -15.37 -2.60 -30.45
C LYS A 35 -14.12 -3.46 -30.25
N ALA A 36 -13.14 -3.28 -31.14
CA ALA A 36 -11.87 -4.01 -31.11
C ALA A 36 -10.84 -3.29 -30.21
N TYR A 37 -11.23 -2.98 -28.97
CA TYR A 37 -10.40 -2.19 -28.03
C TYR A 37 -9.06 -2.85 -27.71
N GLY A 38 -9.00 -4.18 -27.67
CA GLY A 38 -7.75 -4.93 -27.50
C GLY A 38 -6.71 -4.60 -28.55
N ALA A 39 -7.14 -4.44 -29.82
CA ALA A 39 -6.24 -4.07 -30.92
C ALA A 39 -5.66 -2.65 -30.76
N ILE A 40 -6.41 -1.73 -30.14
CA ILE A 40 -5.90 -0.39 -29.81
C ILE A 40 -4.83 -0.52 -28.70
N ASN A 41 -5.13 -1.24 -27.63
CA ASN A 41 -4.16 -1.49 -26.56
C ASN A 41 -2.85 -2.07 -27.11
N ASP A 42 -2.93 -3.12 -27.94
CA ASP A 42 -1.76 -3.81 -28.49
C ASP A 42 -0.91 -2.88 -29.38
N LEU A 43 -1.56 -2.05 -30.19
CA LEU A 43 -0.85 -1.06 -31.01
C LEU A 43 -0.18 0.00 -30.13
N MET A 44 -0.87 0.52 -29.12
CA MET A 44 -0.34 1.56 -28.24
C MET A 44 0.78 1.04 -27.32
N GLN A 45 0.77 -0.23 -26.94
CA GLN A 45 1.90 -0.86 -26.22
C GLN A 45 3.18 -0.90 -27.06
N GLN A 46 3.05 -0.99 -28.38
CA GLN A 46 4.17 -1.00 -29.33
C GLN A 46 4.57 0.41 -29.82
N CYS A 47 3.73 1.42 -29.58
CA CYS A 47 3.98 2.79 -30.01
C CYS A 47 5.13 3.40 -29.19
N SER A 48 6.18 3.84 -29.85
CA SER A 48 7.34 4.52 -29.24
C SER A 48 7.16 6.04 -29.09
N ASP A 49 6.24 6.65 -29.83
CA ASP A 49 5.95 8.08 -29.73
C ASP A 49 5.07 8.38 -28.52
N MET A 50 5.67 8.98 -27.49
CA MET A 50 4.99 9.33 -26.23
C MET A 50 3.83 10.31 -26.43
N ARG A 51 3.86 11.17 -27.46
CA ARG A 51 2.79 12.14 -27.72
C ARG A 51 1.54 11.43 -28.22
N ILE A 52 1.71 10.49 -29.14
CA ILE A 52 0.62 9.66 -29.67
C ILE A 52 0.08 8.78 -28.55
N ARG A 53 0.97 8.06 -27.88
CA ARG A 53 0.61 7.14 -26.78
C ARG A 53 -0.19 7.82 -25.68
N SER A 54 0.16 9.05 -25.28
CA SER A 54 -0.52 9.80 -24.24
C SER A 54 -1.97 10.18 -24.57
N GLN A 55 -2.33 10.24 -25.87
CA GLN A 55 -3.70 10.54 -26.31
C GLN A 55 -4.66 9.34 -26.13
N TYR A 56 -4.12 8.13 -26.01
CA TYR A 56 -4.89 6.88 -25.99
C TYR A 56 -4.69 6.06 -24.72
N LEU A 57 -4.29 6.71 -23.61
CA LEU A 57 -4.06 6.03 -22.32
C LEU A 57 -5.28 5.28 -21.80
N ASP A 58 -6.47 5.78 -22.09
CA ASP A 58 -7.73 5.16 -21.65
C ASP A 58 -7.99 3.78 -22.26
N TYR A 59 -7.41 3.50 -23.43
CA TYR A 59 -7.49 2.18 -24.08
C TYR A 59 -6.38 1.23 -23.59
N MET A 60 -5.38 1.75 -22.92
CA MET A 60 -4.24 0.96 -22.46
C MET A 60 -4.50 0.37 -21.07
N ALA A 61 -4.11 -0.88 -20.90
CA ALA A 61 -4.06 -1.53 -19.61
C ALA A 61 -2.59 -1.76 -19.23
N ASN A 62 -2.02 -0.84 -18.46
CA ASN A 62 -0.67 -1.00 -17.93
C ASN A 62 -0.72 -1.68 -16.55
N PRO A 63 0.30 -2.46 -16.17
CA PRO A 63 0.39 -3.02 -14.83
C PRO A 63 0.30 -1.91 -13.77
N PRO A 64 -0.43 -2.13 -12.67
CA PRO A 64 -0.48 -1.16 -11.56
C PRO A 64 0.89 -0.89 -10.97
N GLU A 65 1.15 0.37 -10.63
CA GLU A 65 2.36 0.78 -9.93
C GLU A 65 2.12 0.81 -8.41
N PHE A 66 3.16 0.46 -7.65
CA PHE A 66 3.16 0.53 -6.19
C PHE A 66 3.82 1.84 -5.75
N ASP A 67 3.17 2.62 -4.88
CA ASP A 67 3.73 3.88 -4.35
C ASP A 67 4.85 3.65 -3.33
N VAL A 68 4.83 2.49 -2.66
CA VAL A 68 5.88 2.06 -1.73
C VAL A 68 6.77 1.03 -2.42
N PRO A 69 8.10 1.25 -2.52
CA PRO A 69 9.02 0.26 -3.07
C PRO A 69 8.99 -1.06 -2.29
N GLU A 70 9.26 -2.17 -2.95
CA GLU A 70 9.42 -3.46 -2.27
C GLU A 70 10.64 -3.44 -1.31
N GLY A 71 10.54 -4.15 -0.19
CA GLY A 71 11.63 -4.18 0.79
C GLY A 71 11.22 -4.50 2.22
N THR A 72 12.16 -4.23 3.14
CA THR A 72 11.96 -4.41 4.58
C THR A 72 11.66 -3.08 5.24
N TYR A 73 10.63 -3.05 6.09
CA TYR A 73 10.20 -1.86 6.82
C TYR A 73 10.05 -2.18 8.31
N TYR A 74 10.31 -1.19 9.15
CA TYR A 74 10.25 -1.30 10.61
C TYR A 74 9.06 -0.55 11.22
N GLU A 75 8.15 -0.11 10.35
CA GLU A 75 6.89 0.58 10.71
C GLU A 75 5.76 0.14 9.77
N VAL A 76 4.52 0.34 10.19
CA VAL A 76 3.32 0.06 9.38
C VAL A 76 3.40 0.82 8.07
N GLN A 77 3.20 0.11 6.96
CA GLN A 77 3.11 0.69 5.62
C GLN A 77 1.67 0.67 5.12
N ASN A 78 1.33 1.67 4.31
CA ASN A 78 0.04 1.73 3.60
C ASN A 78 0.33 1.81 2.12
N VAL A 79 0.26 0.68 1.44
CA VAL A 79 0.62 0.58 0.03
C VAL A 79 -0.55 1.02 -0.85
N LYS A 80 -0.29 1.97 -1.76
CA LYS A 80 -1.25 2.38 -2.78
C LYS A 80 -0.90 1.76 -4.11
N LEU A 81 -1.95 1.35 -4.83
CA LEU A 81 -1.86 0.87 -6.19
C LEU A 81 -2.35 1.96 -7.13
N ILE A 82 -1.56 2.26 -8.16
CA ILE A 82 -1.81 3.35 -9.09
C ILE A 82 -2.02 2.77 -10.49
N ALA A 83 -3.16 3.07 -11.11
CA ALA A 83 -3.44 2.70 -12.50
C ALA A 83 -3.21 3.89 -13.44
N ASN A 84 -2.98 3.61 -14.72
CA ASN A 84 -2.76 4.63 -15.76
C ASN A 84 -4.04 5.28 -16.28
N SER A 85 -5.20 4.67 -16.05
CA SER A 85 -6.50 5.13 -16.56
C SER A 85 -7.66 4.66 -15.67
N ALA A 86 -8.89 4.98 -16.07
CA ALA A 86 -10.10 4.52 -15.38
C ALA A 86 -10.31 3.02 -15.54
N GLY A 87 -10.62 2.34 -14.44
CA GLY A 87 -10.83 0.89 -14.43
C GLY A 87 -10.85 0.33 -13.02
N THR A 88 -10.62 -0.97 -12.91
CA THR A 88 -10.62 -1.70 -11.65
C THR A 88 -9.27 -2.38 -11.44
N ILE A 89 -8.70 -2.25 -10.24
CA ILE A 89 -7.53 -3.02 -9.84
C ILE A 89 -7.99 -4.16 -8.95
N TYR A 90 -7.60 -5.38 -9.31
CA TYR A 90 -7.74 -6.60 -8.51
C TYR A 90 -6.40 -6.92 -7.88
N TYR A 91 -6.38 -7.40 -6.63
CA TYR A 91 -5.13 -7.71 -5.95
C TYR A 91 -5.23 -8.91 -5.02
N THR A 92 -4.08 -9.50 -4.72
CA THR A 92 -3.87 -10.54 -3.70
C THR A 92 -2.70 -10.13 -2.80
N THR A 93 -2.64 -10.67 -1.59
CA THR A 93 -1.56 -10.36 -0.61
C THR A 93 -0.71 -11.57 -0.26
N ASP A 94 -1.05 -12.74 -0.79
CA ASP A 94 -0.44 -14.04 -0.53
C ASP A 94 0.49 -14.52 -1.67
N GLY A 95 0.61 -13.72 -2.74
CA GLY A 95 1.40 -14.05 -3.92
C GLY A 95 0.72 -14.94 -4.94
N THR A 96 -0.58 -15.22 -4.79
CA THR A 96 -1.38 -15.85 -5.84
C THR A 96 -1.65 -14.86 -6.97
N ALA A 97 -1.81 -15.37 -8.20
CA ALA A 97 -2.15 -14.51 -9.34
C ALA A 97 -3.58 -13.95 -9.20
N PRO A 98 -3.76 -12.62 -9.25
CA PRO A 98 -5.08 -12.02 -9.15
C PRO A 98 -5.91 -12.26 -10.42
N ASP A 99 -7.20 -12.42 -10.23
CA ASP A 99 -8.23 -12.52 -11.26
C ASP A 99 -9.43 -11.61 -10.93
N GLU A 100 -10.48 -11.63 -11.74
CA GLU A 100 -11.69 -10.83 -11.55
C GLU A 100 -12.50 -11.22 -10.29
N ASN A 101 -12.20 -12.36 -9.64
CA ASN A 101 -12.81 -12.80 -8.38
C ASN A 101 -11.97 -12.37 -7.17
N SER A 102 -10.79 -11.84 -7.40
CA SER A 102 -9.88 -11.36 -6.35
C SER A 102 -10.40 -10.08 -5.71
N ALA A 103 -9.79 -9.67 -4.60
CA ALA A 103 -10.18 -8.44 -3.91
C ALA A 103 -10.03 -7.21 -4.82
N VAL A 104 -11.05 -6.35 -4.81
CA VAL A 104 -11.03 -5.07 -5.55
C VAL A 104 -10.32 -4.02 -4.70
N TYR A 105 -9.35 -3.34 -5.28
CA TYR A 105 -8.65 -2.25 -4.62
C TYR A 105 -9.52 -1.00 -4.54
N THR A 106 -9.85 -0.57 -3.33
CA THR A 106 -10.66 0.63 -3.07
C THR A 106 -9.98 1.63 -2.12
N ALA A 107 -8.99 1.19 -1.37
CA ALA A 107 -8.26 1.99 -0.38
C ALA A 107 -6.82 1.46 -0.22
N PRO A 108 -5.88 2.26 0.31
CA PRO A 108 -4.53 1.80 0.60
C PRO A 108 -4.52 0.53 1.44
N ILE A 109 -3.65 -0.41 1.08
CA ILE A 109 -3.50 -1.72 1.73
C ILE A 109 -2.63 -1.55 2.97
N PRO A 110 -3.18 -1.71 4.20
CA PRO A 110 -2.37 -1.63 5.41
C PRO A 110 -1.54 -2.90 5.56
N LEU A 111 -0.22 -2.75 5.71
CA LEU A 111 0.71 -3.83 5.99
C LEU A 111 1.19 -3.69 7.43
N GLU A 112 0.71 -4.58 8.28
CA GLU A 112 1.17 -4.71 9.67
C GLU A 112 2.41 -5.62 9.73
N SER A 113 2.78 -6.13 10.92
CA SER A 113 3.92 -7.03 11.04
C SER A 113 3.70 -8.34 10.29
N GLY A 114 4.65 -8.73 9.44
CA GLY A 114 4.57 -9.96 8.64
C GLY A 114 5.22 -9.87 7.27
N GLU A 115 5.11 -10.95 6.52
CA GLU A 115 5.54 -11.05 5.12
C GLU A 115 4.34 -10.94 4.19
N TYR A 116 4.47 -10.13 3.15
CA TYR A 116 3.43 -9.91 2.15
C TYR A 116 4.03 -10.02 0.76
N LYS A 117 3.36 -10.74 -0.11
CA LYS A 117 3.65 -10.76 -1.54
C LYS A 117 2.40 -10.29 -2.28
N ILE A 118 2.37 -9.00 -2.57
CA ILE A 118 1.22 -8.39 -3.23
C ILE A 118 1.38 -8.58 -4.73
N GLN A 119 0.32 -9.09 -5.37
CA GLN A 119 0.17 -9.07 -6.82
C GLN A 119 -1.07 -8.26 -7.18
N ALA A 120 -0.98 -7.49 -8.26
CA ALA A 120 -2.05 -6.62 -8.72
C ALA A 120 -2.24 -6.72 -10.24
N LEU A 121 -3.51 -6.71 -10.66
CA LEU A 121 -3.95 -6.75 -12.05
C LEU A 121 -4.89 -5.58 -12.28
N PHE A 122 -4.68 -4.81 -13.33
CA PHE A 122 -5.57 -3.74 -13.72
C PHE A 122 -6.44 -4.16 -14.90
N VAL A 123 -7.74 -3.88 -14.82
CA VAL A 123 -8.69 -4.05 -15.91
C VAL A 123 -9.29 -2.69 -16.22
N ASN A 124 -9.09 -2.18 -17.44
CA ASN A 124 -9.60 -0.89 -17.84
C ASN A 124 -11.11 -0.90 -18.12
N GLN A 125 -11.71 0.27 -18.37
CA GLN A 125 -13.13 0.41 -18.63
C GLN A 125 -13.65 -0.36 -19.86
N TYR A 126 -12.75 -0.82 -20.73
CA TYR A 126 -13.09 -1.61 -21.93
C TYR A 126 -12.93 -3.13 -21.69
N GLY A 127 -12.65 -3.55 -20.47
CA GLY A 127 -12.48 -4.97 -20.11
C GLY A 127 -11.13 -5.55 -20.53
N ILE A 128 -10.13 -4.71 -20.78
CA ILE A 128 -8.79 -5.16 -21.15
C ILE A 128 -7.95 -5.26 -19.89
N ALA A 129 -7.41 -6.45 -19.65
CA ALA A 129 -6.55 -6.73 -18.51
C ALA A 129 -5.08 -6.41 -18.83
N SER A 130 -4.36 -5.86 -17.86
CA SER A 130 -2.91 -5.69 -17.91
C SER A 130 -2.19 -7.02 -17.65
N SER A 131 -0.88 -7.03 -17.81
CA SER A 131 -0.06 -8.02 -17.12
C SER A 131 -0.05 -7.73 -15.61
N PRO A 132 0.07 -8.76 -14.75
CA PRO A 132 0.14 -8.56 -13.31
C PRO A 132 1.47 -7.89 -12.91
N SER A 133 1.42 -6.98 -11.94
CA SER A 133 2.58 -6.46 -11.22
C SER A 133 2.70 -7.13 -9.86
N SER A 134 3.91 -7.19 -9.30
CA SER A 134 4.15 -7.80 -7.98
C SER A 134 5.16 -7.01 -7.17
N ALA A 135 4.97 -6.97 -5.85
CA ALA A 135 5.93 -6.42 -4.90
C ALA A 135 5.93 -7.25 -3.60
N SER A 136 7.11 -7.40 -2.99
CA SER A 136 7.30 -8.17 -1.76
C SER A 136 7.69 -7.26 -0.62
N TYR A 137 7.02 -7.38 0.53
CA TYR A 137 7.24 -6.56 1.71
C TYR A 137 7.47 -7.45 2.91
N TYR A 138 8.46 -7.10 3.72
CA TYR A 138 8.70 -7.65 5.04
C TYR A 138 8.58 -6.54 6.08
N ILE A 139 7.57 -6.63 6.94
CA ILE A 139 7.30 -5.62 7.97
C ILE A 139 7.67 -6.19 9.33
N ASP A 140 8.75 -5.66 9.93
CA ASP A 140 9.27 -6.06 11.23
C ASP A 140 9.04 -4.94 12.26
N ILE A 141 7.82 -4.88 12.80
CA ILE A 141 7.51 -3.92 13.87
C ILE A 141 7.96 -4.52 15.19
N GLN A 142 9.10 -4.06 15.68
CA GLN A 142 9.57 -4.44 17.00
C GLN A 142 8.61 -3.92 18.07
N LYS A 143 7.86 -4.84 18.68
CA LYS A 143 6.98 -4.49 19.80
C LYS A 143 7.83 -4.07 20.99
N PRO A 144 7.64 -2.85 21.54
CA PRO A 144 8.39 -2.42 22.70
C PRO A 144 8.26 -3.42 23.86
N GLN A 145 9.38 -3.76 24.47
CA GLN A 145 9.37 -4.64 25.64
C GLN A 145 8.60 -3.98 26.78
N ALA A 146 7.74 -4.75 27.44
CA ALA A 146 6.99 -4.23 28.58
C ALA A 146 7.97 -3.78 29.69
N PRO A 147 7.74 -2.62 30.32
CA PRO A 147 8.59 -2.14 31.41
C PRO A 147 8.59 -3.14 32.57
N ALA A 148 9.76 -3.38 33.14
CA ALA A 148 9.87 -4.22 34.33
C ALA A 148 9.47 -3.42 35.57
N VAL A 149 8.53 -3.97 36.34
CA VAL A 149 8.01 -3.34 37.55
C VAL A 149 8.41 -4.17 38.76
N GLN A 150 9.05 -3.55 39.74
CA GLN A 150 9.39 -4.17 41.02
C GLN A 150 8.88 -3.29 42.18
N PRO A 151 8.34 -3.90 43.25
CA PRO A 151 8.10 -5.33 43.42
C PRO A 151 6.94 -5.83 42.57
N LEU A 152 6.88 -7.14 42.35
CA LEU A 152 5.78 -7.77 41.59
C LEU A 152 4.43 -7.49 42.25
N SER A 153 3.34 -7.60 41.46
CA SER A 153 2.00 -7.39 41.99
C SER A 153 1.72 -8.31 43.19
N GLY A 154 1.18 -7.74 44.26
CA GLY A 154 0.90 -8.46 45.51
C GLY A 154 0.34 -7.57 46.61
N THR A 155 0.02 -8.17 47.77
CA THR A 155 -0.37 -7.45 48.99
C THR A 155 0.87 -7.28 49.86
N TYR A 156 1.15 -6.05 50.29
CA TYR A 156 2.31 -5.71 51.11
C TYR A 156 1.85 -5.13 52.44
N ASP A 157 2.42 -5.66 53.52
CA ASP A 157 2.13 -5.22 54.90
C ASP A 157 2.86 -3.91 55.27
N ARG A 158 3.76 -3.44 54.42
CA ARG A 158 4.50 -2.19 54.58
C ARG A 158 4.53 -1.38 53.30
N PRO A 159 4.70 -0.06 53.37
CA PRO A 159 4.86 0.76 52.18
C PRO A 159 6.00 0.21 51.31
N ALA A 160 5.73 -0.11 50.06
CA ALA A 160 6.72 -0.60 49.09
C ALA A 160 7.04 0.52 48.09
N LEU A 161 8.36 0.67 47.83
CA LEU A 161 8.84 1.51 46.76
C LEU A 161 8.68 0.73 45.44
N VAL A 162 7.93 1.29 44.51
CA VAL A 162 7.76 0.70 43.19
C VAL A 162 8.76 1.34 42.23
N SER A 163 9.64 0.54 41.69
CA SER A 163 10.56 0.93 40.61
C SER A 163 10.04 0.39 39.27
N VAL A 164 10.14 1.22 38.23
CA VAL A 164 9.78 0.88 36.87
C VAL A 164 11.01 1.11 36.01
N GLU A 165 11.55 0.04 35.45
CA GLU A 165 12.61 0.10 34.47
C GLU A 165 12.00 0.17 33.08
N VAL A 166 12.27 1.26 32.36
CA VAL A 166 11.75 1.53 31.01
C VAL A 166 12.92 1.46 30.04
N PRO A 167 12.81 0.72 28.91
CA PRO A 167 13.79 0.76 27.84
C PRO A 167 14.03 2.19 27.34
N GLU A 168 15.26 2.51 26.87
CA GLU A 168 15.68 3.88 26.55
C GLU A 168 14.82 4.59 25.50
N ASP A 169 14.20 3.85 24.58
CA ASP A 169 13.42 4.38 23.46
C ASP A 169 11.90 4.42 23.70
N VAL A 170 11.45 4.17 24.93
CA VAL A 170 10.01 4.03 25.23
C VAL A 170 9.57 5.08 26.25
N ARG A 171 8.45 5.79 25.95
CA ARG A 171 7.76 6.62 26.94
C ARG A 171 6.72 5.80 27.67
N SER A 172 6.83 5.67 28.98
CA SER A 172 5.83 5.01 29.81
C SER A 172 4.85 5.99 30.45
N ILE A 173 3.58 5.61 30.49
CA ILE A 173 2.53 6.34 31.22
C ILE A 173 2.12 5.48 32.40
N ILE A 174 2.36 5.96 33.63
CA ILE A 174 1.95 5.29 34.85
C ILE A 174 0.61 5.87 35.30
N ARG A 175 -0.41 5.00 35.40
CA ARG A 175 -1.71 5.34 35.96
C ARG A 175 -1.88 4.63 37.30
N GLN A 176 -2.03 5.39 38.38
CA GLN A 176 -2.36 4.85 39.68
C GLN A 176 -3.91 4.79 39.83
N THR A 177 -4.47 3.59 39.86
CA THR A 177 -5.88 3.35 40.07
C THR A 177 -6.08 2.82 41.50
N GLY A 178 -6.03 3.67 42.51
CA GLY A 178 -6.29 3.31 43.89
C GLY A 178 -7.00 4.46 44.64
N ARG A 179 -7.98 4.17 45.46
CA ARG A 179 -8.60 5.14 46.37
C ARG A 179 -7.58 5.42 47.49
N SER A 180 -6.83 6.49 47.43
CA SER A 180 -6.13 6.99 48.60
C SER A 180 -7.12 7.78 49.48
N ARG A 181 -7.41 7.28 50.69
CA ARG A 181 -7.94 8.12 51.76
C ARG A 181 -6.76 8.90 52.32
N GLY A 182 -6.62 10.15 51.97
CA GLY A 182 -5.63 11.04 52.58
C GLY A 182 -4.96 11.97 51.55
N SER A 183 -5.24 13.23 51.72
CA SER A 183 -4.73 14.34 50.93
C SER A 183 -3.21 14.44 50.97
N ARG A 184 -2.56 14.24 49.82
CA ARG A 184 -1.37 15.01 49.36
C ARG A 184 -1.06 14.59 47.92
N ARG A 185 -1.09 15.58 47.02
CA ARG A 185 -0.71 15.39 45.60
C ARG A 185 0.79 15.09 45.48
N PRO A 186 1.22 14.02 44.80
CA PRO A 186 2.62 13.83 44.52
C PRO A 186 3.07 14.83 43.45
N CYS A 187 4.15 15.54 43.73
CA CYS A 187 4.77 16.47 42.78
C CYS A 187 5.59 15.67 41.79
N MET A 188 5.14 15.60 40.54
CA MET A 188 5.96 15.03 39.44
C MET A 188 6.96 16.06 38.96
N ARG A 189 8.24 15.83 39.17
CA ARG A 189 9.32 16.51 38.44
C ARG A 189 10.00 15.51 37.55
N SER A 190 9.90 15.74 36.24
CA SER A 190 10.68 15.01 35.24
C SER A 190 12.09 15.65 35.10
N ARG A 191 13.12 14.87 35.31
CA ARG A 191 14.45 15.10 34.72
C ARG A 191 14.94 13.78 34.15
N SER A 192 15.42 13.83 32.92
CA SER A 192 16.10 12.73 32.25
C SER A 192 17.21 12.16 33.13
N GLY A 193 17.16 10.88 33.40
CA GLY A 193 18.29 10.16 34.02
C GLY A 193 18.13 9.70 35.47
N CYS A 194 16.93 9.72 36.09
CA CYS A 194 16.75 9.16 37.44
C CYS A 194 15.76 8.00 37.43
N PRO A 195 16.05 6.89 38.12
CA PRO A 195 15.06 5.84 38.37
C PRO A 195 13.92 6.40 39.24
N TRP A 196 12.67 6.22 38.76
CA TRP A 196 11.48 6.68 39.46
C TRP A 196 11.16 5.81 40.64
N ALA A 197 11.18 6.37 41.82
CA ALA A 197 10.69 5.71 43.04
C ALA A 197 9.30 6.30 43.38
N ILE A 198 8.28 5.46 43.35
CA ILE A 198 6.92 5.81 43.81
C ILE A 198 6.68 5.11 45.15
N GLN A 199 6.41 5.88 46.15
CA GLN A 199 6.05 5.34 47.46
C GLN A 199 4.52 5.06 47.50
N ALA A 200 4.14 3.80 47.44
CA ALA A 200 2.77 3.38 47.60
C ALA A 200 2.52 3.10 49.09
N SER A 201 1.61 3.84 49.70
CA SER A 201 1.12 3.55 51.04
C SER A 201 -0.09 2.62 50.90
N ALA A 202 0.06 1.38 51.31
CA ALA A 202 -1.05 0.46 51.45
C ALA A 202 -1.75 0.68 52.81
N LEU A 203 -3.07 0.79 52.82
CA LEU A 203 -3.95 0.55 53.97
C LEU A 203 -4.72 -0.72 53.67
#